data_355d7c03a3aadfd9ea2541ec8051e0a5
#
_entry.id   355d7c03a3aadfd9ea2541ec8051e0a5
#
_cell.length_a   1.000
_cell.length_b   1.000
_cell.length_c   1.000
_cell.angle_alpha   90.00
_cell.angle_beta   90.00
_cell.angle_gamma   90.00
#
_symmetry.space_group_name_H-M   'P 1'
#
loop_
_entity.id
_entity.type
_entity.pdbx_description
1 polymer ?
#
loop_
_entity_poly.entity_id
_entity_poly.type
_entity_poly.pdbx_seq_one_letter_code
_entity_poly.pdbx_strand_id
1 'polypeptide(L)'
;MKGHLIVLEGLDGSGKATQAGLLAQALERQGLPVRKISFPNYESPACEPVKMYLAGEFGQKPGDVNAYAASTFYAVDRYASFQKDWRAYYD
;
A
#
# COMPACT_ATOMS: atom_id res chain seq x y z
N MET A 1 -4.01 -15.52 -17.74
CA MET A 1 -4.34 -14.14 -18.12
C MET A 1 -4.01 -13.20 -16.96
N LYS A 2 -3.32 -12.14 -17.26
CA LYS A 2 -2.95 -11.18 -16.22
C LYS A 2 -4.14 -10.31 -15.84
N GLY A 3 -4.23 -9.97 -14.57
CA GLY A 3 -5.22 -9.04 -14.09
C GLY A 3 -4.89 -7.60 -14.42
N HIS A 4 -5.73 -6.72 -13.97
CA HIS A 4 -5.51 -5.28 -14.07
C HIS A 4 -5.19 -4.73 -12.68
N LEU A 5 -4.25 -3.81 -12.65
CA LEU A 5 -3.87 -3.12 -11.42
C LEU A 5 -4.33 -1.67 -11.50
N ILE A 6 -5.15 -1.27 -10.54
CA ILE A 6 -5.61 0.11 -10.44
C ILE A 6 -5.04 0.69 -9.15
N VAL A 7 -4.34 1.82 -9.25
CA VAL A 7 -3.69 2.46 -8.12
C VAL A 7 -4.41 3.76 -7.79
N LEU A 8 -4.77 3.91 -6.51
CA LEU A 8 -5.34 5.16 -5.99
C LEU A 8 -4.36 5.74 -4.99
N GLU A 9 -3.98 6.98 -5.20
CA GLU A 9 -3.09 7.70 -4.31
C GLU A 9 -3.76 8.95 -3.79
N GLY A 10 -3.38 9.36 -2.59
CA GLY A 10 -3.88 10.57 -1.98
C GLY A 10 -3.35 10.71 -0.57
N LEU A 11 -3.44 11.91 -0.05
CA LEU A 11 -3.04 12.21 1.31
C LEU A 11 -4.04 11.63 2.31
N ASP A 12 -3.60 11.46 3.54
CA ASP A 12 -4.48 11.04 4.62
C ASP A 12 -5.65 12.01 4.73
N GLY A 13 -6.85 11.46 4.93
CA GLY A 13 -8.05 12.27 5.03
C GLY A 13 -8.62 12.75 3.71
N SER A 14 -8.07 12.32 2.57
CA SER A 14 -8.56 12.72 1.25
C SER A 14 -9.79 11.94 0.77
N GLY A 15 -10.24 10.96 1.54
CA GLY A 15 -11.33 10.08 1.12
C GLY A 15 -10.90 8.91 0.26
N LYS A 16 -9.61 8.65 0.17
CA LYS A 16 -9.04 7.60 -0.67
C LYS A 16 -9.62 6.22 -0.36
N ALA A 17 -9.69 5.86 0.91
CA ALA A 17 -10.23 4.56 1.30
C ALA A 17 -11.70 4.41 0.91
N THR A 18 -12.48 5.46 1.10
CA THR A 18 -13.91 5.48 0.72
C THR A 18 -14.07 5.30 -0.77
N GLN A 19 -13.29 6.04 -1.57
CA GLN A 19 -13.35 5.94 -3.03
C GLN A 19 -12.90 4.57 -3.52
N ALA A 20 -11.86 3.99 -2.92
CA ALA A 20 -11.41 2.64 -3.28
C ALA A 20 -12.49 1.61 -3.01
N GLY A 21 -13.18 1.72 -1.88
CA GLY A 21 -14.28 0.82 -1.55
C GLY A 21 -15.45 0.93 -2.53
N LEU A 22 -15.82 2.15 -2.92
CA LEU A 22 -16.90 2.37 -3.88
C LEU A 22 -16.54 1.82 -5.26
N LEU A 23 -15.30 2.03 -5.70
CA LEU A 23 -14.84 1.50 -6.98
C LEU A 23 -14.86 -0.03 -6.98
N ALA A 24 -14.36 -0.65 -5.91
CA ALA A 24 -14.36 -2.12 -5.79
C ALA A 24 -15.80 -2.66 -5.87
N GLN A 25 -16.75 -2.04 -5.18
CA GLN A 25 -18.15 -2.45 -5.23
C GLN A 25 -18.74 -2.30 -6.62
N ALA A 26 -18.44 -1.20 -7.30
CA ALA A 26 -18.94 -0.97 -8.64
C ALA A 26 -18.44 -2.03 -9.63
N LEU A 27 -17.17 -2.41 -9.54
CA LEU A 27 -16.60 -3.45 -10.39
C LEU A 27 -17.19 -4.82 -10.08
N GLU A 28 -17.39 -5.14 -8.80
CA GLU A 28 -18.02 -6.40 -8.41
C GLU A 28 -19.46 -6.53 -8.93
N ARG A 29 -20.20 -5.43 -8.95
CA ARG A 29 -21.56 -5.42 -9.53
C ARG A 29 -21.58 -5.73 -11.02
N GLN A 30 -20.47 -5.49 -11.70
CA GLN A 30 -20.33 -5.83 -13.11
C GLN A 30 -19.83 -7.25 -13.33
N GLY A 31 -19.72 -8.04 -12.26
CA GLY A 31 -19.29 -9.42 -12.34
C GLY A 31 -17.78 -9.61 -12.40
N LEU A 32 -17.01 -8.58 -12.08
CA LEU A 32 -15.55 -8.65 -12.09
C LEU A 32 -15.03 -9.04 -10.70
N PRO A 33 -14.13 -10.03 -10.61
CA PRO A 33 -13.49 -10.33 -9.34
C PRO A 33 -12.51 -9.21 -8.98
N VAL A 34 -12.62 -8.70 -7.76
CA VAL A 34 -11.81 -7.56 -7.30
C VAL A 34 -11.18 -7.90 -5.97
N ARG A 35 -9.92 -7.51 -5.81
CA ARG A 35 -9.25 -7.58 -4.53
C ARG A 35 -8.67 -6.20 -4.20
N LYS A 36 -9.02 -5.70 -3.03
CA LYS A 36 -8.55 -4.42 -2.54
C LYS A 36 -7.36 -4.62 -1.60
N ILE A 37 -6.28 -3.89 -1.86
CA ILE A 37 -5.06 -3.96 -1.07
C ILE A 37 -4.69 -2.55 -0.66
N SER A 38 -4.28 -2.40 0.58
CA SER A 38 -3.95 -1.10 1.15
C SER A 38 -2.51 -1.09 1.65
N PHE A 39 -1.86 0.05 1.52
CA PHE A 39 -0.50 0.27 2.01
C PHE A 39 -0.46 1.53 2.87
N PRO A 40 0.39 1.58 3.90
CA PRO A 40 1.26 0.49 4.35
C PRO A 40 0.47 -0.68 4.92
N ASN A 41 1.04 -1.88 4.81
CA ASN A 41 0.43 -3.06 5.44
C ASN A 41 1.01 -3.22 6.84
N TYR A 42 0.40 -2.56 7.81
CA TYR A 42 0.93 -2.45 9.16
C TYR A 42 1.05 -3.79 9.90
N GLU A 43 0.34 -4.79 9.47
CA GLU A 43 0.38 -6.12 10.11
C GLU A 43 1.54 -6.98 9.61
N SER A 44 2.16 -6.61 8.51
CA SER A 44 3.26 -7.37 7.92
C SER A 44 4.59 -7.05 8.60
N PRO A 45 5.44 -8.05 8.86
CA PRO A 45 6.80 -7.78 9.35
C PRO A 45 7.61 -6.89 8.43
N ALA A 46 7.36 -6.94 7.13
CA ALA A 46 8.04 -6.07 6.16
C ALA A 46 7.67 -4.60 6.30
N CYS A 47 6.63 -4.28 7.06
CA CYS A 47 6.24 -2.91 7.35
C CYS A 47 6.95 -2.32 8.57
N GLU A 48 7.74 -3.11 9.29
CA GLU A 48 8.43 -2.61 10.47
C GLU A 48 9.30 -1.36 10.19
N PRO A 49 10.11 -1.31 9.13
CA PRO A 49 10.85 -0.10 8.83
C PRO A 49 9.97 1.14 8.63
N VAL A 50 8.80 0.99 8.02
CA VAL A 50 7.84 2.09 7.86
C VAL A 50 7.33 2.53 9.22
N LYS A 51 6.95 1.60 10.09
CA LYS A 51 6.49 1.92 11.43
C LYS A 51 7.54 2.65 12.24
N MET A 52 8.79 2.19 12.17
CA MET A 52 9.91 2.80 12.87
C MET A 52 10.14 4.22 12.36
N TYR A 53 10.07 4.41 11.06
CA TYR A 53 10.21 5.73 10.45
C TYR A 53 9.09 6.67 10.92
N LEU A 54 7.85 6.22 10.87
CA LEU A 54 6.71 7.05 11.29
C LEU A 54 6.72 7.36 12.77
N ALA A 55 7.29 6.46 13.59
CA ALA A 55 7.44 6.68 15.03
C ALA A 55 8.61 7.61 15.38
N GLY A 56 9.39 8.04 14.40
CA GLY A 56 10.51 8.94 14.62
C GLY A 56 11.77 8.27 15.13
N GLU A 57 11.88 6.94 15.00
CA GLU A 57 13.04 6.21 15.53
C GLU A 57 14.32 6.48 14.74
N PHE A 58 14.20 6.93 13.48
CA PHE A 58 15.35 7.29 12.65
C PHE A 58 15.58 8.80 12.61
N GLY A 59 14.78 9.59 13.30
CA GLY A 59 14.84 11.02 13.36
C GLY A 59 13.44 11.61 13.37
N GLN A 60 13.28 12.72 14.10
CA GLN A 60 11.97 13.34 14.31
C GLN A 60 11.73 14.56 13.42
N LYS A 61 12.79 15.07 12.79
CA LYS A 61 12.69 16.23 11.90
C LYS A 61 12.58 15.78 10.45
N PRO A 62 11.88 16.53 9.60
CA PRO A 62 11.68 16.13 8.20
C PRO A 62 12.96 15.84 7.42
N GLY A 63 14.07 16.51 7.77
CA GLY A 63 15.33 16.31 7.05
C GLY A 63 16.22 15.20 7.60
N ASP A 64 15.83 14.54 8.70
CA ASP A 64 16.69 13.55 9.35
C ASP A 64 16.79 12.23 8.58
N VAL A 65 15.80 11.91 7.77
CA VAL A 65 15.81 10.71 6.93
C VAL A 65 15.68 11.15 5.48
N ASN A 66 16.65 10.76 4.64
CA ASN A 66 16.58 11.18 3.25
C ASN A 66 15.49 10.43 2.48
N ALA A 67 15.08 11.01 1.36
CA ALA A 67 13.96 10.48 0.56
C ALA A 67 14.23 9.07 0.02
N TYR A 68 15.48 8.75 -0.29
CA TYR A 68 15.82 7.41 -0.79
C TYR A 68 15.61 6.35 0.28
N ALA A 69 16.06 6.62 1.50
CA ALA A 69 15.86 5.69 2.61
C ALA A 69 14.38 5.53 2.90
N ALA A 70 13.63 6.62 3.00
CA ALA A 70 12.21 6.58 3.29
C ALA A 70 11.45 5.78 2.23
N SER A 71 11.69 6.06 0.94
CA SER A 71 11.01 5.36 -0.14
C SER A 71 11.38 3.88 -0.19
N THR A 72 12.58 3.51 0.25
CA THR A 72 12.98 2.10 0.34
C THR A 72 12.12 1.36 1.36
N PHE A 73 11.83 1.97 2.51
CA PHE A 73 10.98 1.34 3.52
C PHE A 73 9.60 1.01 2.96
N TYR A 74 9.00 1.94 2.24
CA TYR A 74 7.69 1.73 1.60
C TYR A 74 7.76 0.72 0.46
N ALA A 75 8.85 0.72 -0.30
CA ALA A 75 9.04 -0.22 -1.41
C ALA A 75 9.13 -1.66 -0.89
N VAL A 76 9.83 -1.89 0.22
CA VAL A 76 9.92 -3.22 0.83
C VAL A 76 8.54 -3.72 1.25
N ASP A 77 7.73 -2.86 1.86
CA ASP A 77 6.37 -3.19 2.26
C ASP A 77 5.53 -3.62 1.05
N ARG A 78 5.57 -2.85 -0.02
CA ARG A 78 4.81 -3.17 -1.25
C ARG A 78 5.30 -4.44 -1.91
N TYR A 79 6.62 -4.61 -2.01
CA TYR A 79 7.20 -5.79 -2.65
C TYR A 79 6.84 -7.07 -1.89
N ALA A 80 6.96 -7.04 -0.57
CA ALA A 80 6.63 -8.20 0.25
C ALA A 80 5.15 -8.56 0.13
N SER A 81 4.28 -7.56 0.12
CA SER A 81 2.85 -7.78 -0.05
C SER A 81 2.55 -8.45 -1.39
N PHE A 82 3.16 -7.96 -2.47
CA PHE A 82 2.98 -8.54 -3.79
C PHE A 82 3.41 -10.01 -3.82
N GLN A 83 4.64 -10.31 -3.37
CA GLN A 83 5.19 -11.66 -3.44
C GLN A 83 4.45 -12.66 -2.56
N LYS A 84 4.04 -12.25 -1.36
CA LYS A 84 3.45 -13.15 -0.38
C LYS A 84 1.94 -13.28 -0.51
N ASP A 85 1.29 -12.30 -1.12
CA ASP A 85 -0.16 -12.21 -1.07
C ASP A 85 -0.81 -12.18 -2.45
N TRP A 86 -0.65 -11.11 -3.20
CA TRP A 86 -1.53 -10.87 -4.33
C TRP A 86 -0.94 -11.17 -5.70
N ARG A 87 0.31 -11.60 -5.77
CA ARG A 87 0.92 -11.96 -7.06
C ARG A 87 0.13 -13.06 -7.78
N ALA A 88 -0.22 -14.12 -7.04
CA ALA A 88 -0.98 -15.22 -7.62
C ALA A 88 -2.36 -14.79 -8.09
N TYR A 89 -2.98 -13.86 -7.37
CA TYR A 89 -4.28 -13.33 -7.76
C TYR A 89 -4.18 -12.49 -9.03
N TYR A 90 -3.12 -11.70 -9.15
CA TYR A 90 -2.89 -10.85 -10.31
C TYR A 90 -2.58 -11.68 -11.56
N ASP A 91 -1.75 -12.70 -11.41
CA ASP A 91 -1.44 -13.61 -12.50
C ASP A 91 -2.59 -14.60 -12.72
#